data_4af053217150a069b40876416fa0f5a9
#
_entry.id   4af053217150a069b40876416fa0f5a9
#
_cell.length_a   1.000
_cell.length_b   1.000
_cell.length_c   1.000
_cell.angle_alpha   90.00
_cell.angle_beta   90.00
_cell.angle_gamma   90.00
#
_symmetry.space_group_name_H-M   'P 1'
#
loop_
_entity.id
_entity.type
_entity.pdbx_description
1 polymer ?
#
loop_
_entity_poly.entity_id
_entity_poly.type
_entity_poly.pdbx_seq_one_letter_code
_entity_poly.pdbx_strand_id
1 'polypeptide(L)'
;MTVRTRFAPSPTGSLHIGGARTALYNYLLAKKLGGQFILRIEDTDTERNSRESLDHLLRELSWLGLHWDEGVKEKTLDSFGSHGPYQQSQRNDLYMRYANQLIESGMAYYCFADEATVDAHRELHKDAPQIHFSSPDREQSLEAAKARLQAGEQAVVRFKNTHADSAFVLQDLVRGEITFPGHMIGDFVLMRADGRPVYNFCCAIDDCEMAITHVLRGEEHLPNTLRQLMIIDALELKRPEYGHLSLILGEGNKKLSKRDGAASVSDFIEKGFIPEGLVNYLALLGWSDPESREILSLKALEHAFGTDRLHAAAPHFDMQKLRWVNHQQIQQYAPQQLAQACMPFLQRANLVPKQGEAWTSDVLPKFQLDLHTLDDICGIFAKLCDHSAVLTDSAKDVLKWPKVPKLLEDWTESLLNTLSDVDVTLTQPEAASAYLKHFDQETTTYIDLIRYLEQVVPTDPHAQKMLPATLYQLLDKITQTADESLQVQLEQYLDPDTYLGIAKLLQQTHGVKGKDLFMPLRVAILGNHEGMDLKMACQLIPIGSLIKRALYALITMRLQQAAS
;
A
#
# COMPACT_ATOMS: atom_id res chain seq x y z
N MET A 1 22.35 -28.43 12.75
CA MET A 1 21.03 -28.48 12.10
C MET A 1 20.86 -27.23 11.26
N THR A 2 20.24 -27.33 10.09
CA THR A 2 19.87 -26.17 9.28
C THR A 2 18.79 -25.37 10.00
N VAL A 3 18.92 -24.05 10.06
CA VAL A 3 17.89 -23.18 10.61
C VAL A 3 16.63 -23.24 9.73
N ARG A 4 15.46 -23.37 10.35
CA ARG A 4 14.17 -23.42 9.66
C ARG A 4 13.19 -22.52 10.39
N THR A 5 12.74 -21.49 9.70
CA THR A 5 11.69 -20.58 10.19
C THR A 5 10.43 -20.77 9.36
N ARG A 6 9.31 -20.25 9.84
CA ARG A 6 8.06 -20.36 9.07
C ARG A 6 7.17 -19.13 9.20
N PHE A 7 6.46 -18.83 8.14
CA PHE A 7 5.25 -18.06 8.16
C PHE A 7 4.06 -19.00 7.98
N ALA A 8 3.07 -18.92 8.89
CA ALA A 8 1.98 -19.87 8.96
C ALA A 8 0.63 -19.13 9.01
N PRO A 9 0.22 -18.52 7.87
CA PRO A 9 -1.02 -17.75 7.83
C PRO A 9 -2.25 -18.62 7.62
N SER A 10 -3.39 -18.18 8.19
CA SER A 10 -4.73 -18.62 7.76
C SER A 10 -5.18 -17.75 6.58
N PRO A 11 -5.65 -18.34 5.46
CA PRO A 11 -6.04 -17.59 4.25
C PRO A 11 -7.44 -16.98 4.40
N THR A 12 -7.58 -15.95 5.24
CA THR A 12 -8.86 -15.30 5.58
C THR A 12 -9.05 -13.92 4.96
N GLY A 13 -8.19 -13.52 4.02
CA GLY A 13 -8.22 -12.22 3.34
C GLY A 13 -6.83 -11.72 2.96
N SER A 14 -6.72 -10.42 2.66
CA SER A 14 -5.43 -9.77 2.32
C SER A 14 -4.46 -9.81 3.49
N LEU A 15 -3.16 -9.87 3.18
CA LEU A 15 -2.08 -9.89 4.17
C LEU A 15 -2.01 -8.56 4.93
N HIS A 16 -2.37 -8.60 6.23
CA HIS A 16 -2.21 -7.45 7.10
C HIS A 16 -0.72 -7.13 7.32
N ILE A 17 -0.36 -5.85 7.44
CA ILE A 17 1.06 -5.46 7.60
C ILE A 17 1.74 -6.07 8.84
N GLY A 18 0.99 -6.38 9.90
CA GLY A 18 1.51 -7.16 11.04
C GLY A 18 1.93 -8.56 10.64
N GLY A 19 1.14 -9.23 9.79
CA GLY A 19 1.48 -10.52 9.19
C GLY A 19 2.66 -10.40 8.23
N ALA A 20 2.67 -9.35 7.38
CA ALA A 20 3.78 -9.08 6.48
C ALA A 20 5.11 -8.86 7.22
N ARG A 21 5.10 -8.10 8.33
CA ARG A 21 6.27 -7.93 9.21
C ARG A 21 6.72 -9.26 9.82
N THR A 22 5.76 -10.08 10.27
CA THR A 22 6.07 -11.40 10.82
C THR A 22 6.69 -12.32 9.77
N ALA A 23 6.14 -12.33 8.55
CA ALA A 23 6.72 -13.08 7.42
C ALA A 23 8.13 -12.58 7.10
N LEU A 24 8.32 -11.26 7.00
CA LEU A 24 9.62 -10.64 6.74
C LEU A 24 10.67 -11.03 7.78
N TYR A 25 10.35 -10.97 9.07
CA TYR A 25 11.32 -11.30 10.13
C TYR A 25 11.71 -12.77 10.11
N ASN A 26 10.78 -13.70 9.85
CA ASN A 26 11.09 -15.11 9.67
C ASN A 26 11.96 -15.33 8.42
N TYR A 27 11.65 -14.66 7.31
CA TYR A 27 12.45 -14.68 6.09
C TYR A 27 13.88 -14.19 6.36
N LEU A 28 14.01 -13.00 6.97
CA LEU A 28 15.32 -12.40 7.26
C LEU A 28 16.15 -13.27 8.20
N LEU A 29 15.54 -13.85 9.23
CA LEU A 29 16.23 -14.75 10.16
C LEU A 29 16.74 -16.00 9.44
N ALA A 30 15.92 -16.62 8.59
CA ALA A 30 16.34 -17.76 7.78
C ALA A 30 17.54 -17.41 6.89
N LYS A 31 17.44 -16.31 6.11
CA LYS A 31 18.50 -15.88 5.19
C LYS A 31 19.78 -15.50 5.94
N LYS A 32 19.69 -14.77 7.05
CA LYS A 32 20.83 -14.41 7.91
C LYS A 32 21.62 -15.63 8.40
N LEU A 33 20.91 -16.68 8.78
CA LEU A 33 21.52 -17.89 9.38
C LEU A 33 21.77 -19.00 8.34
N GLY A 34 21.66 -18.70 7.04
CA GLY A 34 21.87 -19.67 5.96
C GLY A 34 20.87 -20.84 5.99
N GLY A 35 19.68 -20.59 6.49
CA GLY A 35 18.61 -21.57 6.66
C GLY A 35 17.53 -21.52 5.59
N GLN A 36 16.35 -22.03 5.93
CA GLN A 36 15.19 -22.12 5.05
C GLN A 36 13.97 -21.39 5.64
N PHE A 37 13.26 -20.67 4.81
CA PHE A 37 11.98 -20.03 5.11
C PHE A 37 10.83 -20.86 4.55
N ILE A 38 9.94 -21.33 5.42
CA ILE A 38 8.84 -22.23 5.09
C ILE A 38 7.51 -21.48 5.10
N LEU A 39 6.66 -21.73 4.10
CA LEU A 39 5.28 -21.26 4.06
C LEU A 39 4.33 -22.43 4.36
N ARG A 40 3.67 -22.39 5.51
CA ARG A 40 2.62 -23.34 5.92
C ARG A 40 1.26 -22.65 5.88
N ILE A 41 0.28 -23.29 5.26
CA ILE A 41 -1.08 -22.76 5.18
C ILE A 41 -1.94 -23.40 6.28
N GLU A 42 -2.49 -22.57 7.17
CA GLU A 42 -3.35 -23.00 8.28
C GLU A 42 -4.82 -22.89 7.87
N ASP A 43 -5.28 -23.86 7.10
CA ASP A 43 -6.60 -23.92 6.43
C ASP A 43 -7.57 -24.93 7.05
N THR A 44 -7.42 -25.23 8.35
CA THR A 44 -8.32 -26.15 9.07
C THR A 44 -9.73 -25.61 9.27
N ASP A 45 -9.96 -24.32 9.16
CA ASP A 45 -11.28 -23.68 9.23
C ASP A 45 -11.82 -23.44 7.81
N THR A 46 -12.56 -24.41 7.27
CA THR A 46 -13.08 -24.37 5.89
C THR A 46 -14.14 -23.31 5.65
N GLU A 47 -14.77 -22.74 6.69
CA GLU A 47 -15.81 -21.71 6.53
C GLU A 47 -15.20 -20.33 6.26
N ARG A 48 -14.00 -20.06 6.77
CA ARG A 48 -13.31 -18.77 6.64
C ARG A 48 -12.27 -18.71 5.55
N ASN A 49 -11.87 -19.87 5.03
CA ASN A 49 -10.80 -19.99 4.07
C ASN A 49 -11.35 -20.03 2.64
N SER A 50 -10.82 -19.21 1.75
CA SER A 50 -11.14 -19.26 0.33
C SER A 50 -9.87 -19.40 -0.51
N ARG A 51 -10.00 -20.05 -1.66
CA ARG A 51 -8.93 -20.14 -2.65
C ARG A 51 -8.45 -18.77 -3.08
N GLU A 52 -9.37 -17.85 -3.28
CA GLU A 52 -9.07 -16.47 -3.69
C GLU A 52 -8.21 -15.74 -2.65
N SER A 53 -8.55 -15.88 -1.36
CA SER A 53 -7.75 -15.30 -0.26
C SER A 53 -6.34 -15.88 -0.20
N LEU A 54 -6.19 -17.19 -0.46
CA LEU A 54 -4.87 -17.82 -0.54
C LEU A 54 -4.07 -17.30 -1.73
N ASP A 55 -4.67 -17.24 -2.92
CA ASP A 55 -4.01 -16.70 -4.12
C ASP A 55 -3.60 -15.23 -3.95
N HIS A 56 -4.40 -14.43 -3.23
CA HIS A 56 -4.05 -13.05 -2.86
C HIS A 56 -2.83 -13.00 -1.94
N LEU A 57 -2.85 -13.76 -0.87
CA LEU A 57 -1.76 -13.83 0.11
C LEU A 57 -0.43 -14.24 -0.54
N LEU A 58 -0.45 -15.26 -1.43
CA LEU A 58 0.75 -15.71 -2.12
C LEU A 58 1.32 -14.61 -3.04
N ARG A 59 0.46 -13.91 -3.79
CA ARG A 59 0.87 -12.77 -4.64
C ARG A 59 1.45 -11.63 -3.81
N GLU A 60 0.86 -11.31 -2.66
CA GLU A 60 1.36 -10.25 -1.79
C GLU A 60 2.73 -10.59 -1.19
N LEU A 61 2.97 -11.84 -0.77
CA LEU A 61 4.28 -12.30 -0.33
C LEU A 61 5.32 -12.23 -1.46
N SER A 62 4.96 -12.69 -2.67
CA SER A 62 5.82 -12.62 -3.85
C SER A 62 6.12 -11.18 -4.25
N TRP A 63 5.13 -10.28 -4.17
CA TRP A 63 5.33 -8.85 -4.42
C TRP A 63 6.30 -8.20 -3.43
N LEU A 64 6.26 -8.61 -2.14
CA LEU A 64 7.22 -8.18 -1.13
C LEU A 64 8.63 -8.77 -1.35
N GLY A 65 8.81 -9.69 -2.31
CA GLY A 65 10.07 -10.40 -2.52
C GLY A 65 10.34 -11.49 -1.48
N LEU A 66 9.35 -11.89 -0.69
CA LEU A 66 9.48 -12.90 0.36
C LEU A 66 9.22 -14.30 -0.21
N HIS A 67 10.19 -14.83 -0.97
CA HIS A 67 10.10 -16.17 -1.55
C HIS A 67 10.45 -17.23 -0.52
N TRP A 68 9.64 -18.31 -0.46
CA TRP A 68 9.81 -19.42 0.47
C TRP A 68 10.53 -20.59 -0.18
N ASP A 69 11.33 -21.29 0.64
CA ASP A 69 12.15 -22.41 0.19
C ASP A 69 11.38 -23.73 0.18
N GLU A 70 10.34 -23.87 1.01
CA GLU A 70 9.40 -24.98 1.07
C GLU A 70 7.98 -24.47 1.36
N GLY A 71 6.97 -25.10 0.80
CA GLY A 71 5.58 -24.66 0.97
C GLY A 71 4.67 -25.09 -0.16
N VAL A 72 3.75 -24.20 -0.56
CA VAL A 72 2.86 -24.38 -1.70
C VAL A 72 3.31 -23.53 -2.89
N LYS A 73 3.13 -24.02 -4.11
CA LYS A 73 3.40 -23.26 -5.33
C LYS A 73 2.30 -22.24 -5.57
N GLU A 74 2.68 -21.02 -5.93
CA GLU A 74 1.75 -19.88 -6.08
C GLU A 74 0.58 -20.17 -7.06
N LYS A 75 0.84 -20.84 -8.19
CA LYS A 75 -0.17 -21.05 -9.22
C LYS A 75 -1.01 -22.33 -9.06
N THR A 76 -0.37 -23.42 -8.61
CA THR A 76 -0.99 -24.75 -8.59
C THR A 76 -1.41 -25.19 -7.19
N LEU A 77 -0.86 -24.56 -6.15
CA LEU A 77 -0.96 -24.93 -4.73
C LEU A 77 -0.38 -26.31 -4.40
N ASP A 78 0.36 -26.92 -5.34
CA ASP A 78 1.09 -28.15 -5.06
C ASP A 78 2.17 -27.90 -3.99
N SER A 79 2.25 -28.81 -3.05
CA SER A 79 3.32 -28.80 -2.05
C SER A 79 4.68 -29.09 -2.68
N PHE A 80 5.71 -28.36 -2.26
CA PHE A 80 7.09 -28.64 -2.60
C PHE A 80 8.01 -28.50 -1.39
N GLY A 81 9.06 -29.31 -1.32
CA GLY A 81 9.94 -29.42 -0.16
C GLY A 81 9.87 -30.82 0.46
N SER A 82 10.66 -31.02 1.53
CA SER A 82 10.88 -32.37 2.10
C SER A 82 9.93 -32.74 3.22
N HIS A 83 9.14 -31.79 3.75
CA HIS A 83 8.29 -31.97 4.94
C HIS A 83 6.80 -31.73 4.65
N GLY A 84 6.40 -31.83 3.37
CA GLY A 84 4.99 -31.68 2.97
C GLY A 84 4.07 -32.80 3.47
N PRO A 85 2.76 -32.60 3.23
CA PRO A 85 2.11 -31.44 2.63
C PRO A 85 2.14 -30.21 3.55
N TYR A 86 2.08 -29.00 2.96
CA TYR A 86 2.20 -27.73 3.69
C TYR A 86 0.86 -27.03 3.90
N GLN A 87 -0.25 -27.67 3.53
CA GLN A 87 -1.61 -27.29 3.89
C GLN A 87 -2.11 -28.17 5.02
N GLN A 88 -2.56 -27.58 6.12
CA GLN A 88 -3.00 -28.34 7.31
C GLN A 88 -4.18 -29.24 7.02
N SER A 89 -5.09 -28.83 6.14
CA SER A 89 -6.24 -29.65 5.69
C SER A 89 -5.83 -31.00 5.08
N GLN A 90 -4.60 -31.13 4.58
CA GLN A 90 -4.07 -32.36 3.96
C GLN A 90 -3.30 -33.25 4.96
N ARG A 91 -3.27 -32.92 6.25
CA ARG A 91 -2.44 -33.58 7.27
C ARG A 91 -3.26 -34.28 8.35
N ASN A 92 -4.55 -34.47 8.15
CA ASN A 92 -5.44 -34.98 9.20
C ASN A 92 -5.01 -36.33 9.76
N ASP A 93 -4.51 -37.26 8.91
CA ASP A 93 -4.03 -38.59 9.36
C ASP A 93 -2.80 -38.44 10.28
N LEU A 94 -1.96 -37.47 10.06
CA LEU A 94 -0.84 -37.18 10.94
C LEU A 94 -1.34 -36.72 12.32
N TYR A 95 -2.29 -35.80 12.36
CA TYR A 95 -2.84 -35.32 13.63
C TYR A 95 -3.57 -36.43 14.40
N MET A 96 -4.34 -37.27 13.70
CA MET A 96 -4.99 -38.44 14.32
C MET A 96 -3.98 -39.39 14.92
N ARG A 97 -2.85 -39.66 14.26
CA ARG A 97 -1.78 -40.51 14.80
C ARG A 97 -1.23 -39.95 16.13
N TYR A 98 -0.92 -38.65 16.18
CA TYR A 98 -0.40 -38.02 17.39
C TYR A 98 -1.48 -37.92 18.51
N ALA A 99 -2.75 -37.69 18.17
CA ALA A 99 -3.83 -37.71 19.13
C ALA A 99 -3.98 -39.08 19.78
N ASN A 100 -3.91 -40.17 18.98
CA ASN A 100 -3.95 -41.55 19.49
C ASN A 100 -2.73 -41.85 20.38
N GLN A 101 -1.54 -41.41 20.04
CA GLN A 101 -0.34 -41.57 20.87
C GLN A 101 -0.54 -40.90 22.25
N LEU A 102 -1.11 -39.68 22.30
CA LEU A 102 -1.42 -39.00 23.56
C LEU A 102 -2.52 -39.71 24.37
N ILE A 103 -3.50 -40.27 23.70
CA ILE A 103 -4.56 -41.07 24.37
C ILE A 103 -3.97 -42.37 24.97
N GLU A 104 -3.15 -43.08 24.20
CA GLU A 104 -2.52 -44.33 24.64
C GLU A 104 -1.52 -44.10 25.79
N SER A 105 -0.82 -42.97 25.81
CA SER A 105 0.05 -42.59 26.94
C SER A 105 -0.69 -42.02 28.15
N GLY A 106 -2.02 -41.84 28.08
CA GLY A 106 -2.83 -41.25 29.14
C GLY A 106 -2.71 -39.73 29.28
N MET A 107 -2.03 -39.07 28.34
CA MET A 107 -1.88 -37.61 28.29
C MET A 107 -3.05 -36.93 27.59
N ALA A 108 -3.96 -37.69 26.96
CA ALA A 108 -5.22 -37.21 26.44
C ALA A 108 -6.33 -38.23 26.69
N TYR A 109 -7.57 -37.78 26.57
CA TYR A 109 -8.74 -38.63 26.82
C TYR A 109 -9.91 -38.20 25.93
N TYR A 110 -10.87 -39.13 25.72
CA TYR A 110 -12.14 -38.85 25.08
C TYR A 110 -13.08 -38.17 26.07
N CYS A 111 -13.59 -37.01 25.74
CA CYS A 111 -14.55 -36.24 26.53
C CYS A 111 -15.89 -36.21 25.81
N PHE A 112 -16.91 -36.73 26.43
CA PHE A 112 -18.28 -36.84 25.90
C PHE A 112 -19.19 -35.70 26.39
N ALA A 113 -18.67 -34.77 27.21
CA ALA A 113 -19.42 -33.59 27.60
C ALA A 113 -19.78 -32.76 26.38
N ASP A 114 -21.05 -32.41 26.24
CA ASP A 114 -21.53 -31.54 25.19
C ASP A 114 -21.12 -30.06 25.40
N GLU A 115 -21.28 -29.25 24.37
CA GLU A 115 -20.93 -27.83 24.42
C GLU A 115 -21.75 -27.07 25.47
N ALA A 116 -23.03 -27.43 25.64
CA ALA A 116 -23.90 -26.82 26.62
C ALA A 116 -23.40 -27.02 28.07
N THR A 117 -22.89 -28.20 28.39
CA THR A 117 -22.26 -28.50 29.68
C THR A 117 -21.00 -27.67 29.91
N VAL A 118 -20.16 -27.55 28.90
CA VAL A 118 -18.94 -26.74 28.98
C VAL A 118 -19.25 -25.24 29.12
N ASP A 119 -20.24 -24.75 28.41
CA ASP A 119 -20.66 -23.35 28.47
C ASP A 119 -21.36 -23.01 29.78
N ALA A 120 -22.19 -23.92 30.32
CA ALA A 120 -22.78 -23.78 31.66
C ALA A 120 -21.70 -23.67 32.74
N HIS A 121 -20.65 -24.49 32.66
CA HIS A 121 -19.50 -24.37 33.56
C HIS A 121 -18.78 -23.03 33.42
N ARG A 122 -18.56 -22.57 32.18
CA ARG A 122 -17.91 -21.26 31.89
C ARG A 122 -18.71 -20.09 32.43
N GLU A 123 -20.04 -20.11 32.26
CA GLU A 123 -20.92 -19.06 32.77
C GLU A 123 -20.97 -19.07 34.31
N LEU A 124 -21.02 -20.24 34.93
CA LEU A 124 -20.99 -20.39 36.38
C LEU A 124 -19.71 -19.80 37.00
N HIS A 125 -18.58 -19.94 36.31
CA HIS A 125 -17.27 -19.53 36.81
C HIS A 125 -16.69 -18.29 36.04
N LYS A 126 -17.53 -17.47 35.43
CA LYS A 126 -17.09 -16.31 34.66
C LYS A 126 -16.26 -15.30 35.48
N ASP A 127 -16.57 -15.16 36.78
CA ASP A 127 -15.86 -14.27 37.69
C ASP A 127 -14.63 -14.94 38.35
N ALA A 128 -14.38 -16.20 38.05
CA ALA A 128 -13.26 -16.99 38.54
C ALA A 128 -12.64 -17.84 37.41
N PRO A 129 -12.03 -17.18 36.39
CA PRO A 129 -11.55 -17.82 35.17
C PRO A 129 -10.43 -18.85 35.41
N GLN A 130 -9.83 -18.86 36.60
CA GLN A 130 -8.87 -19.88 37.03
C GLN A 130 -9.53 -21.25 37.37
N ILE A 131 -10.86 -21.32 37.50
CA ILE A 131 -11.59 -22.58 37.69
C ILE A 131 -11.89 -23.17 36.32
N HIS A 132 -11.05 -24.11 35.90
CA HIS A 132 -11.17 -24.74 34.60
C HIS A 132 -12.19 -25.87 34.60
N PHE A 133 -12.79 -26.08 33.41
CA PHE A 133 -13.68 -27.24 33.21
C PHE A 133 -12.89 -28.55 33.34
N SER A 134 -13.36 -29.45 34.19
CA SER A 134 -12.85 -30.81 34.31
C SER A 134 -13.99 -31.77 33.97
N SER A 135 -13.79 -32.59 32.94
CA SER A 135 -14.79 -33.59 32.53
C SER A 135 -14.81 -34.76 33.48
N PRO A 136 -15.99 -35.34 33.81
CA PRO A 136 -16.08 -36.61 34.49
C PRO A 136 -15.36 -37.74 33.74
N ASP A 137 -15.25 -37.64 32.41
CA ASP A 137 -14.61 -38.66 31.57
C ASP A 137 -13.06 -38.69 31.72
N ARG A 138 -12.48 -37.74 32.45
CA ARG A 138 -11.02 -37.56 32.59
C ARG A 138 -10.33 -38.78 33.21
N GLU A 139 -11.03 -39.49 34.09
CA GLU A 139 -10.53 -40.67 34.78
C GLU A 139 -11.16 -41.99 34.24
N GLN A 140 -11.90 -41.89 33.11
CA GLN A 140 -12.48 -43.06 32.46
C GLN A 140 -11.39 -43.92 31.79
N SER A 141 -11.54 -45.28 31.86
CA SER A 141 -10.61 -46.13 31.11
C SER A 141 -10.79 -46.02 29.62
N LEU A 142 -9.71 -46.27 28.88
CA LEU A 142 -9.72 -46.19 27.41
C LEU A 142 -10.70 -47.22 26.81
N GLU A 143 -10.83 -48.40 27.41
CA GLU A 143 -11.78 -49.44 26.97
C GLU A 143 -13.22 -48.98 27.13
N ALA A 144 -13.56 -48.35 28.25
CA ALA A 144 -14.90 -47.81 28.47
C ALA A 144 -15.22 -46.65 27.50
N ALA A 145 -14.25 -45.77 27.24
CA ALA A 145 -14.39 -44.70 26.24
C ALA A 145 -14.59 -45.26 24.82
N LYS A 146 -13.81 -46.27 24.42
CA LYS A 146 -13.97 -46.95 23.12
C LYS A 146 -15.33 -47.62 22.98
N ALA A 147 -15.87 -48.23 24.04
CA ALA A 147 -17.20 -48.84 24.00
C ALA A 147 -18.31 -47.79 23.75
N ARG A 148 -18.21 -46.60 24.36
CA ARG A 148 -19.14 -45.49 24.12
C ARG A 148 -19.06 -44.97 22.69
N LEU A 149 -17.84 -44.82 22.12
CA LEU A 149 -17.65 -44.46 20.73
C LEU A 149 -18.27 -45.49 19.77
N GLN A 150 -18.10 -46.81 20.07
CA GLN A 150 -18.72 -47.88 19.29
C GLN A 150 -20.25 -47.88 19.39
N ALA A 151 -20.79 -47.40 20.51
CA ALA A 151 -22.22 -47.16 20.69
C ALA A 151 -22.75 -45.92 19.95
N GLY A 152 -21.88 -45.16 19.26
CA GLY A 152 -22.22 -43.99 18.45
C GLY A 152 -22.20 -42.66 19.20
N GLU A 153 -21.72 -42.63 20.46
CA GLU A 153 -21.57 -41.37 21.18
C GLU A 153 -20.46 -40.50 20.55
N GLN A 154 -20.70 -39.20 20.48
CA GLN A 154 -19.73 -38.24 19.96
C GLN A 154 -18.81 -37.77 21.09
N ALA A 155 -17.51 -37.68 20.81
CA ALA A 155 -16.54 -37.20 21.79
C ALA A 155 -15.52 -36.28 21.14
N VAL A 156 -15.03 -35.29 21.90
CA VAL A 156 -13.81 -34.54 21.58
C VAL A 156 -12.61 -35.20 22.24
N VAL A 157 -11.42 -35.04 21.68
CA VAL A 157 -10.18 -35.44 22.38
C VAL A 157 -9.65 -34.23 23.14
N ARG A 158 -9.47 -34.37 24.45
CA ARG A 158 -8.88 -33.35 25.32
C ARG A 158 -7.47 -33.73 25.80
N PHE A 159 -6.58 -32.78 25.82
CA PHE A 159 -5.30 -32.89 26.52
C PHE A 159 -5.56 -32.91 28.04
N LYS A 160 -4.91 -33.82 28.76
CA LYS A 160 -4.98 -33.94 30.22
C LYS A 160 -3.85 -33.14 30.84
N ASN A 161 -4.13 -31.97 31.40
CA ASN A 161 -3.11 -31.17 32.08
C ASN A 161 -2.75 -31.83 33.43
N THR A 162 -1.56 -32.38 33.51
CA THR A 162 -0.97 -33.00 34.72
C THR A 162 0.04 -32.07 35.40
N HIS A 163 0.22 -30.83 34.93
CA HIS A 163 1.25 -29.88 35.36
C HIS A 163 0.70 -28.69 36.14
N ALA A 164 -0.49 -28.81 36.76
CA ALA A 164 -1.12 -27.70 37.49
C ALA A 164 -0.20 -27.09 38.58
N ASP A 165 0.59 -27.92 39.25
CA ASP A 165 1.49 -27.53 40.35
C ASP A 165 2.91 -27.16 39.89
N SER A 166 3.16 -27.12 38.58
CA SER A 166 4.47 -26.81 38.01
C SER A 166 4.44 -25.51 37.22
N ALA A 167 5.62 -25.05 36.77
CA ALA A 167 5.73 -23.90 35.91
C ALA A 167 6.49 -24.26 34.63
N PHE A 168 6.11 -23.65 33.51
CA PHE A 168 6.82 -23.71 32.25
C PHE A 168 7.63 -22.45 32.08
N VAL A 169 8.94 -22.59 31.89
CA VAL A 169 9.85 -21.49 31.59
C VAL A 169 10.17 -21.48 30.11
N LEU A 170 9.96 -20.34 29.47
CA LEU A 170 10.29 -20.07 28.09
C LEU A 170 11.37 -18.99 28.03
N GLN A 171 12.48 -19.26 27.35
CA GLN A 171 13.45 -18.23 26.97
C GLN A 171 13.00 -17.66 25.63
N ASP A 172 12.37 -16.49 25.65
CA ASP A 172 11.84 -15.84 24.47
C ASP A 172 12.90 -14.92 23.84
N LEU A 173 13.11 -15.03 22.53
CA LEU A 173 14.12 -14.28 21.79
C LEU A 173 13.91 -12.74 21.80
N VAL A 174 12.68 -12.29 22.13
CA VAL A 174 12.33 -10.86 22.14
C VAL A 174 12.07 -10.36 23.56
N ARG A 175 11.43 -11.19 24.38
CA ARG A 175 10.90 -10.80 25.69
C ARG A 175 11.71 -11.32 26.88
N GLY A 176 12.74 -12.12 26.61
CA GLY A 176 13.54 -12.75 27.63
C GLY A 176 12.79 -13.90 28.33
N GLU A 177 13.05 -14.10 29.60
CA GLU A 177 12.44 -15.19 30.35
C GLU A 177 10.97 -14.92 30.65
N ILE A 178 10.10 -15.87 30.28
CA ILE A 178 8.68 -15.87 30.55
C ILE A 178 8.32 -17.14 31.32
N THR A 179 7.69 -16.98 32.47
CA THR A 179 7.21 -18.09 33.30
C THR A 179 5.70 -18.21 33.22
N PHE A 180 5.21 -19.38 32.83
CA PHE A 180 3.79 -19.74 32.78
C PHE A 180 3.47 -20.71 33.94
N PRO A 181 2.66 -20.29 34.93
CA PRO A 181 2.14 -21.25 35.92
C PRO A 181 1.28 -22.32 35.22
N GLY A 182 1.48 -23.60 35.54
CA GLY A 182 0.78 -24.69 34.87
C GLY A 182 -0.74 -24.69 35.11
N HIS A 183 -1.20 -24.12 36.22
CA HIS A 183 -2.61 -23.94 36.51
C HIS A 183 -3.31 -22.84 35.69
N MET A 184 -2.58 -22.04 34.89
CA MET A 184 -3.19 -21.04 33.96
C MET A 184 -4.11 -21.69 32.93
N ILE A 185 -3.93 -22.98 32.65
CA ILE A 185 -4.66 -23.71 31.62
C ILE A 185 -5.21 -25.00 32.23
N GLY A 186 -6.49 -25.26 32.04
CA GLY A 186 -7.10 -26.54 32.30
C GLY A 186 -6.89 -27.56 31.18
N ASP A 187 -7.64 -28.66 31.21
CA ASP A 187 -7.72 -29.57 30.08
C ASP A 187 -8.29 -28.87 28.86
N PHE A 188 -7.67 -29.04 27.69
CA PHE A 188 -8.07 -28.33 26.46
C PHE A 188 -8.24 -29.28 25.28
N VAL A 189 -9.09 -28.89 24.33
CA VAL A 189 -9.41 -29.71 23.15
C VAL A 189 -8.20 -29.80 22.23
N LEU A 190 -7.93 -31.02 21.72
CA LEU A 190 -6.96 -31.30 20.65
C LEU A 190 -7.66 -31.60 19.33
N MET A 191 -8.73 -32.45 19.38
CA MET A 191 -9.53 -32.85 18.24
C MET A 191 -11.00 -32.60 18.52
N ARG A 192 -11.73 -32.09 17.56
CA ARG A 192 -13.18 -31.90 17.61
C ARG A 192 -13.89 -33.22 17.41
N ALA A 193 -15.20 -33.29 17.74
CA ALA A 193 -16.01 -34.48 17.56
C ALA A 193 -16.13 -34.95 16.09
N ASP A 194 -16.00 -34.03 15.15
CA ASP A 194 -15.97 -34.30 13.70
C ASP A 194 -14.60 -34.79 13.20
N GLY A 195 -13.64 -35.01 14.10
CA GLY A 195 -12.29 -35.47 13.77
C GLY A 195 -11.34 -34.37 13.25
N ARG A 196 -11.75 -33.09 13.22
CA ARG A 196 -10.87 -32.00 12.87
C ARG A 196 -10.00 -31.57 14.05
N PRO A 197 -8.70 -31.33 13.87
CA PRO A 197 -7.81 -30.83 14.92
C PRO A 197 -8.07 -29.35 15.20
N VAL A 198 -7.67 -28.87 16.38
CA VAL A 198 -7.68 -27.45 16.72
C VAL A 198 -6.32 -26.82 16.50
N TYR A 199 -6.31 -25.49 16.33
CA TYR A 199 -5.14 -24.67 16.00
C TYR A 199 -3.87 -25.03 16.82
N ASN A 200 -3.97 -25.03 18.16
CA ASN A 200 -2.79 -25.27 19.01
C ASN A 200 -2.18 -26.66 18.80
N PHE A 201 -2.99 -27.65 18.50
CA PHE A 201 -2.52 -29.01 18.23
C PHE A 201 -1.83 -29.11 16.87
N CYS A 202 -2.48 -28.60 15.80
CA CYS A 202 -1.87 -28.58 14.46
C CYS A 202 -0.53 -27.84 14.47
N CYS A 203 -0.52 -26.65 15.06
CA CYS A 203 0.66 -25.79 15.08
C CYS A 203 1.85 -26.48 15.80
N ALA A 204 1.60 -27.11 16.97
CA ALA A 204 2.62 -27.81 17.72
C ALA A 204 3.21 -28.99 16.94
N ILE A 205 2.35 -29.84 16.38
CA ILE A 205 2.75 -31.01 15.58
C ILE A 205 3.53 -30.57 14.33
N ASP A 206 3.00 -29.59 13.59
CA ASP A 206 3.61 -29.17 12.33
C ASP A 206 4.95 -28.47 12.53
N ASP A 207 5.10 -27.66 13.56
CA ASP A 207 6.38 -27.03 13.88
C ASP A 207 7.46 -28.10 14.15
N CYS A 208 7.08 -29.22 14.82
CA CYS A 208 8.01 -30.33 15.05
C CYS A 208 8.26 -31.17 13.79
N GLU A 209 7.22 -31.59 13.08
CA GLU A 209 7.30 -32.44 11.89
C GLU A 209 7.96 -31.76 10.68
N MET A 210 7.80 -30.44 10.59
CA MET A 210 8.52 -29.62 9.59
C MET A 210 9.91 -29.21 10.06
N ALA A 211 10.36 -29.75 11.20
CA ALA A 211 11.68 -29.46 11.80
C ALA A 211 11.94 -27.94 11.97
N ILE A 212 10.91 -27.18 12.32
CA ILE A 212 11.04 -25.74 12.59
C ILE A 212 11.95 -25.55 13.80
N THR A 213 12.92 -24.69 13.65
CA THR A 213 13.90 -24.39 14.71
C THR A 213 13.59 -23.09 15.44
N HIS A 214 13.01 -22.10 14.75
CA HIS A 214 12.68 -20.81 15.31
C HIS A 214 11.27 -20.37 14.88
N VAL A 215 10.52 -19.84 15.81
CA VAL A 215 9.13 -19.40 15.66
C VAL A 215 9.05 -17.94 16.04
N LEU A 216 9.13 -17.03 15.04
CA LEU A 216 8.79 -15.63 15.26
C LEU A 216 7.30 -15.41 14.92
N ARG A 217 6.51 -14.83 15.84
CA ARG A 217 5.07 -14.60 15.67
C ARG A 217 4.58 -13.46 16.55
N GLY A 218 3.36 -12.99 16.36
CA GLY A 218 2.77 -11.93 17.18
C GLY A 218 2.62 -12.34 18.65
N GLU A 219 2.73 -11.39 19.57
CA GLU A 219 2.62 -11.60 21.02
C GLU A 219 1.24 -12.08 21.47
N GLU A 220 0.20 -11.88 20.66
CA GLU A 220 -1.15 -12.40 20.89
C GLU A 220 -1.18 -13.94 20.95
N HIS A 221 -0.13 -14.61 20.46
CA HIS A 221 0.02 -16.05 20.54
C HIS A 221 0.72 -16.54 21.83
N LEU A 222 1.15 -15.66 22.73
CA LEU A 222 1.77 -16.03 23.99
C LEU A 222 0.92 -17.04 24.82
N PRO A 223 -0.41 -16.83 24.98
CA PRO A 223 -1.25 -17.80 25.69
C PRO A 223 -1.36 -19.16 24.98
N ASN A 224 -1.13 -19.19 23.66
CA ASN A 224 -1.12 -20.42 22.88
C ASN A 224 0.19 -21.21 23.08
N THR A 225 1.29 -20.52 23.33
CA THR A 225 2.61 -21.14 23.49
C THR A 225 2.62 -22.17 24.61
N LEU A 226 2.00 -21.86 25.75
CA LEU A 226 1.96 -22.82 26.85
C LEU A 226 1.25 -24.13 26.45
N ARG A 227 0.13 -24.06 25.73
CA ARG A 227 -0.57 -25.27 25.23
C ARG A 227 0.30 -26.07 24.27
N GLN A 228 1.01 -25.38 23.38
CA GLN A 228 1.90 -26.01 22.41
C GLN A 228 3.09 -26.66 23.10
N LEU A 229 3.70 -26.01 24.09
CA LEU A 229 4.80 -26.59 24.89
C LEU A 229 4.34 -27.87 25.63
N MET A 230 3.13 -27.85 26.25
CA MET A 230 2.56 -29.03 26.92
C MET A 230 2.39 -30.21 25.94
N ILE A 231 1.90 -29.95 24.72
CA ILE A 231 1.74 -30.97 23.67
C ILE A 231 3.09 -31.53 23.24
N ILE A 232 4.06 -30.64 22.94
CA ILE A 232 5.39 -30.99 22.46
C ILE A 232 6.13 -31.85 23.49
N ASP A 233 6.05 -31.46 24.76
CA ASP A 233 6.69 -32.22 25.87
C ASP A 233 6.04 -33.58 26.11
N ALA A 234 4.71 -33.65 26.09
CA ALA A 234 3.98 -34.91 26.28
C ALA A 234 4.26 -35.92 25.14
N LEU A 235 4.65 -35.45 23.99
CA LEU A 235 5.06 -36.25 22.82
C LEU A 235 6.57 -36.46 22.74
N GLU A 236 7.34 -35.92 23.69
CA GLU A 236 8.81 -35.97 23.71
C GLU A 236 9.46 -35.41 22.41
N LEU A 237 8.79 -34.43 21.78
CA LEU A 237 9.26 -33.79 20.56
C LEU A 237 10.23 -32.65 20.88
N LYS A 238 11.03 -32.25 19.88
CA LYS A 238 11.98 -31.17 20.05
C LYS A 238 11.27 -29.80 19.98
N ARG A 239 11.42 -28.99 21.03
CA ARG A 239 10.90 -27.60 21.06
C ARG A 239 11.66 -26.70 20.10
N PRO A 240 10.98 -25.84 19.30
CA PRO A 240 11.63 -24.71 18.63
C PRO A 240 11.95 -23.60 19.63
N GLU A 241 12.82 -22.68 19.23
CA GLU A 241 13.00 -21.39 19.91
C GLU A 241 11.86 -20.43 19.53
N TYR A 242 11.34 -19.69 20.50
CA TYR A 242 10.22 -18.75 20.27
C TYR A 242 10.66 -17.29 20.41
N GLY A 243 10.10 -16.43 19.60
CA GLY A 243 10.18 -14.98 19.72
C GLY A 243 8.82 -14.32 19.47
N HIS A 244 8.29 -13.65 20.46
CA HIS A 244 6.97 -13.01 20.42
C HIS A 244 7.11 -11.52 20.13
N LEU A 245 6.78 -11.15 18.89
CA LEU A 245 6.85 -9.79 18.36
C LEU A 245 5.70 -8.94 18.92
N SER A 246 6.02 -7.72 19.34
CA SER A 246 5.01 -6.77 19.80
C SER A 246 4.01 -6.40 18.70
N LEU A 247 2.80 -6.01 19.10
CA LEU A 247 1.79 -5.46 18.19
C LEU A 247 2.29 -4.16 17.56
N ILE A 248 1.80 -3.85 16.36
CA ILE A 248 1.97 -2.53 15.74
C ILE A 248 0.81 -1.65 16.21
N LEU A 249 1.13 -0.48 16.75
CA LEU A 249 0.15 0.50 17.21
C LEU A 249 -0.13 1.54 16.12
N GLY A 250 -1.39 1.90 15.97
CA GLY A 250 -1.86 3.04 15.20
C GLY A 250 -2.15 4.25 16.07
N GLU A 251 -3.03 5.12 15.61
CA GLU A 251 -3.44 6.31 16.37
C GLU A 251 -4.06 5.96 17.73
N GLY A 252 -3.75 6.76 18.73
CA GLY A 252 -4.29 6.61 20.09
C GLY A 252 -3.82 5.36 20.84
N ASN A 253 -2.65 4.82 20.52
CA ASN A 253 -2.07 3.61 21.15
C ASN A 253 -2.94 2.35 21.01
N LYS A 254 -3.79 2.29 19.99
CA LYS A 254 -4.60 1.11 19.69
C LYS A 254 -3.90 0.24 18.65
N LYS A 255 -4.23 -1.05 18.63
CA LYS A 255 -3.78 -1.95 17.56
C LYS A 255 -4.12 -1.33 16.20
N LEU A 256 -3.14 -1.30 15.30
CA LEU A 256 -3.31 -0.79 13.95
C LEU A 256 -4.49 -1.48 13.24
N SER A 257 -5.34 -0.69 12.62
CA SER A 257 -6.57 -1.13 11.97
C SER A 257 -6.78 -0.44 10.61
N LYS A 258 -7.76 -0.89 9.83
CA LYS A 258 -8.14 -0.25 8.55
C LYS A 258 -8.49 1.24 8.67
N ARG A 259 -8.86 1.72 9.86
CA ARG A 259 -9.19 3.13 10.13
C ARG A 259 -7.94 4.03 10.13
N ASP A 260 -6.76 3.46 10.29
CA ASP A 260 -5.48 4.17 10.30
C ASP A 260 -4.94 4.42 8.87
N GLY A 261 -5.77 4.25 7.84
CA GLY A 261 -5.51 4.66 6.45
C GLY A 261 -5.05 3.56 5.50
N ALA A 262 -4.36 2.54 5.96
CA ALA A 262 -4.04 1.31 5.22
C ALA A 262 -3.59 0.23 6.21
N ALA A 263 -4.11 -0.97 6.08
CA ALA A 263 -3.78 -2.06 6.99
C ALA A 263 -3.33 -3.33 6.27
N SER A 264 -3.59 -3.45 4.97
CA SER A 264 -3.19 -4.59 4.13
C SER A 264 -2.11 -4.20 3.12
N VAL A 265 -1.35 -5.19 2.68
CA VAL A 265 -0.34 -5.00 1.62
C VAL A 265 -1.00 -4.51 0.34
N SER A 266 -2.19 -5.04 -0.03
CA SER A 266 -2.96 -4.57 -1.19
C SER A 266 -3.25 -3.07 -1.15
N ASP A 267 -3.63 -2.53 0.04
CA ASP A 267 -3.90 -1.09 0.18
C ASP A 267 -2.67 -0.23 -0.17
N PHE A 268 -1.46 -0.71 0.18
CA PHE A 268 -0.21 -0.02 -0.15
C PHE A 268 0.16 -0.15 -1.62
N ILE A 269 -0.06 -1.32 -2.23
CA ILE A 269 0.11 -1.51 -3.68
C ILE A 269 -0.77 -0.53 -4.46
N GLU A 270 -2.05 -0.43 -4.11
CA GLU A 270 -3.01 0.46 -4.76
C GLU A 270 -2.64 1.94 -4.62
N LYS A 271 -2.04 2.32 -3.49
CA LYS A 271 -1.53 3.69 -3.23
C LYS A 271 -0.17 3.97 -3.85
N GLY A 272 0.39 3.05 -4.62
CA GLY A 272 1.64 3.25 -5.33
C GLY A 272 2.90 3.15 -4.47
N PHE A 273 2.85 2.50 -3.32
CA PHE A 273 4.07 2.13 -2.61
C PHE A 273 4.81 1.03 -3.36
N ILE A 274 6.13 1.03 -3.28
CA ILE A 274 6.96 -0.01 -3.89
C ILE A 274 7.36 -1.07 -2.86
N PRO A 275 7.60 -2.32 -3.28
CA PRO A 275 7.94 -3.40 -2.34
C PRO A 275 9.17 -3.08 -1.51
N GLU A 276 10.21 -2.51 -2.10
CA GLU A 276 11.44 -2.11 -1.40
C GLU A 276 11.17 -1.10 -0.28
N GLY A 277 10.29 -0.12 -0.54
CA GLY A 277 9.89 0.89 0.44
C GLY A 277 9.15 0.28 1.62
N LEU A 278 8.16 -0.58 1.34
CA LEU A 278 7.35 -1.22 2.37
C LEU A 278 8.16 -2.22 3.18
N VAL A 279 8.97 -3.06 2.54
CA VAL A 279 9.86 -4.04 3.20
C VAL A 279 10.88 -3.34 4.10
N ASN A 280 11.54 -2.30 3.61
CA ASN A 280 12.50 -1.53 4.40
C ASN A 280 11.84 -0.92 5.64
N TYR A 281 10.69 -0.30 5.48
CA TYR A 281 9.96 0.31 6.60
C TYR A 281 9.50 -0.75 7.62
N LEU A 282 8.90 -1.86 7.16
CA LEU A 282 8.45 -2.94 8.04
C LEU A 282 9.60 -3.61 8.80
N ALA A 283 10.78 -3.71 8.19
CA ALA A 283 11.96 -4.23 8.87
C ALA A 283 12.36 -3.37 10.07
N LEU A 284 12.29 -2.05 9.95
CA LEU A 284 12.63 -1.11 11.03
C LEU A 284 11.49 -0.94 12.06
N LEU A 285 10.34 -1.56 11.83
CA LEU A 285 9.19 -1.44 12.72
C LEU A 285 9.25 -2.47 13.86
N GLY A 286 10.15 -2.25 14.81
CA GLY A 286 10.40 -3.14 15.95
C GLY A 286 11.75 -3.87 15.90
N TRP A 287 12.62 -3.49 14.97
CA TRP A 287 14.02 -3.89 14.89
C TRP A 287 14.88 -2.67 14.55
N SER A 288 16.14 -2.66 14.98
CA SER A 288 17.09 -1.59 14.66
C SER A 288 18.34 -2.13 13.97
N ASP A 289 18.73 -1.46 12.87
CA ASP A 289 19.97 -1.79 12.17
C ASP A 289 21.21 -1.57 13.07
N PRO A 290 22.20 -2.48 13.10
CA PRO A 290 23.42 -2.31 13.87
C PRO A 290 24.20 -1.04 13.54
N GLU A 291 24.14 -0.58 12.29
CA GLU A 291 24.81 0.62 11.80
C GLU A 291 23.89 1.86 11.78
N SER A 292 22.67 1.73 12.33
CA SER A 292 21.67 2.82 12.39
C SER A 292 21.28 3.38 11.01
N ARG A 293 21.37 2.58 9.96
CA ARG A 293 20.89 2.94 8.62
C ARG A 293 19.36 2.90 8.59
N GLU A 294 18.77 3.84 7.89
CA GLU A 294 17.31 3.87 7.70
C GLU A 294 16.88 3.39 6.31
N ILE A 295 17.79 3.43 5.32
CA ILE A 295 17.53 2.99 3.95
C ILE A 295 18.37 1.76 3.66
N LEU A 296 17.70 0.63 3.51
CA LEU A 296 18.27 -0.69 3.36
C LEU A 296 17.56 -1.47 2.26
N SER A 297 18.33 -2.05 1.34
CA SER A 297 17.77 -3.03 0.40
C SER A 297 17.44 -4.34 1.14
N LEU A 298 16.57 -5.18 0.55
CA LEU A 298 16.26 -6.50 1.11
C LEU A 298 17.53 -7.32 1.37
N LYS A 299 18.49 -7.27 0.46
CA LYS A 299 19.78 -7.96 0.61
C LYS A 299 20.62 -7.41 1.78
N ALA A 300 20.61 -6.09 2.00
CA ALA A 300 21.27 -5.50 3.16
C ALA A 300 20.59 -5.91 4.48
N LEU A 301 19.25 -5.99 4.48
CA LEU A 301 18.47 -6.48 5.61
C LEU A 301 18.78 -7.94 5.93
N GLU A 302 18.89 -8.82 4.93
CA GLU A 302 19.29 -10.23 5.10
C GLU A 302 20.64 -10.38 5.82
N HIS A 303 21.59 -9.48 5.56
CA HIS A 303 22.91 -9.49 6.20
C HIS A 303 22.91 -8.86 7.58
N ALA A 304 22.13 -7.82 7.80
CA ALA A 304 22.16 -7.05 9.04
C ALA A 304 21.25 -7.62 10.13
N PHE A 305 20.16 -8.31 9.76
CA PHE A 305 19.12 -8.75 10.69
C PHE A 305 19.67 -9.66 11.80
N GLY A 306 19.17 -9.46 13.03
CA GLY A 306 19.47 -10.30 14.18
C GLY A 306 18.39 -10.19 15.23
N THR A 307 18.13 -11.27 15.96
CA THR A 307 17.09 -11.33 17.00
C THR A 307 17.46 -10.53 18.24
N ASP A 308 18.76 -10.32 18.47
CA ASP A 308 19.32 -9.48 19.56
C ASP A 308 18.95 -8.00 19.45
N ARG A 309 18.48 -7.56 18.28
CA ARG A 309 18.08 -6.19 17.99
C ARG A 309 16.56 -6.02 17.85
N LEU A 310 15.78 -7.06 18.17
CA LEU A 310 14.32 -6.99 18.23
C LEU A 310 13.87 -6.29 19.51
N HIS A 311 12.86 -5.42 19.40
CA HIS A 311 12.35 -4.65 20.52
C HIS A 311 11.06 -5.25 21.07
N ALA A 312 11.01 -5.43 22.39
CA ALA A 312 9.79 -5.87 23.08
C ALA A 312 8.72 -4.78 23.15
N ALA A 313 9.11 -3.49 23.07
CA ALA A 313 8.18 -2.38 23.02
C ALA A 313 7.40 -2.33 21.71
N ALA A 314 6.10 -2.02 21.78
CA ALA A 314 5.24 -1.93 20.62
C ALA A 314 5.58 -0.68 19.78
N PRO A 315 5.96 -0.84 18.50
CA PRO A 315 6.25 0.29 17.62
C PRO A 315 4.97 0.95 17.13
N HIS A 316 5.06 2.27 16.90
CA HIS A 316 4.00 3.05 16.27
C HIS A 316 4.16 3.08 14.77
N PHE A 317 3.06 2.86 14.06
CA PHE A 317 3.00 3.05 12.61
C PHE A 317 3.00 4.54 12.29
N ASP A 318 3.91 4.96 11.42
CA ASP A 318 4.05 6.34 10.96
C ASP A 318 4.00 6.38 9.42
N MET A 319 2.90 6.90 8.87
CA MET A 319 2.70 7.03 7.43
C MET A 319 3.68 8.03 6.80
N GLN A 320 4.07 9.10 7.50
CA GLN A 320 5.01 10.08 6.97
C GLN A 320 6.40 9.46 6.83
N LYS A 321 6.83 8.69 7.84
CA LYS A 321 8.08 7.93 7.77
C LYS A 321 8.06 6.90 6.65
N LEU A 322 6.96 6.17 6.48
CA LEU A 322 6.81 5.20 5.39
C LEU A 322 6.90 5.89 4.02
N ARG A 323 6.20 7.01 3.81
CA ARG A 323 6.29 7.80 2.57
C ARG A 323 7.71 8.28 2.30
N TRP A 324 8.41 8.73 3.33
CA TRP A 324 9.81 9.15 3.22
C TRP A 324 10.72 7.99 2.82
N VAL A 325 10.62 6.83 3.49
CA VAL A 325 11.40 5.62 3.14
C VAL A 325 11.10 5.20 1.71
N ASN A 326 9.83 5.18 1.31
CA ASN A 326 9.41 4.81 -0.03
C ASN A 326 9.98 5.77 -1.09
N HIS A 327 9.94 7.08 -0.83
CA HIS A 327 10.58 8.10 -1.67
C HIS A 327 12.08 7.82 -1.86
N GLN A 328 12.82 7.55 -0.77
CA GLN A 328 14.25 7.24 -0.84
C GLN A 328 14.55 5.96 -1.65
N GLN A 329 13.69 4.96 -1.59
CA GLN A 329 13.81 3.75 -2.40
C GLN A 329 13.45 4.00 -3.88
N ILE A 330 12.42 4.81 -4.18
CA ILE A 330 12.09 5.23 -5.54
C ILE A 330 13.28 5.95 -6.20
N GLN A 331 14.04 6.77 -5.45
CA GLN A 331 15.23 7.45 -5.96
C GLN A 331 16.32 6.49 -6.48
N GLN A 332 16.29 5.23 -6.10
CA GLN A 332 17.26 4.21 -6.54
C GLN A 332 16.83 3.50 -7.83
N TYR A 333 15.61 3.74 -8.32
CA TYR A 333 15.14 3.13 -9.56
C TYR A 333 15.87 3.68 -10.78
N ALA A 334 16.25 2.78 -11.69
CA ALA A 334 16.71 3.19 -13.01
C ALA A 334 15.53 3.83 -13.80
N PRO A 335 15.81 4.73 -14.75
CA PRO A 335 14.77 5.43 -15.52
C PRO A 335 13.72 4.50 -16.14
N GLN A 336 14.14 3.42 -16.77
CA GLN A 336 13.23 2.45 -17.39
C GLN A 336 12.39 1.69 -16.36
N GLN A 337 12.97 1.35 -15.21
CA GLN A 337 12.27 0.68 -14.12
C GLN A 337 11.17 1.60 -13.55
N LEU A 338 11.49 2.88 -13.33
CA LEU A 338 10.52 3.87 -12.85
C LEU A 338 9.36 4.03 -13.83
N ALA A 339 9.68 4.18 -15.13
CA ALA A 339 8.67 4.33 -16.18
C ALA A 339 7.72 3.12 -16.21
N GLN A 340 8.27 1.90 -16.17
CA GLN A 340 7.46 0.67 -16.13
C GLN A 340 6.58 0.59 -14.87
N ALA A 341 7.10 1.01 -13.71
CA ALA A 341 6.36 0.96 -12.45
C ALA A 341 5.22 2.00 -12.39
N CYS A 342 5.41 3.20 -12.96
CA CYS A 342 4.42 4.27 -12.97
C CYS A 342 3.33 4.10 -14.05
N MET A 343 3.66 3.48 -15.19
CA MET A 343 2.76 3.38 -16.34
C MET A 343 1.37 2.81 -16.02
N PRO A 344 1.22 1.73 -15.21
CA PRO A 344 -0.09 1.20 -14.84
C PRO A 344 -1.00 2.21 -14.12
N PHE A 345 -0.43 3.13 -13.35
CA PHE A 345 -1.18 4.18 -12.64
C PHE A 345 -1.73 5.20 -13.64
N LEU A 346 -0.91 5.66 -14.60
CA LEU A 346 -1.35 6.57 -15.65
C LEU A 346 -2.41 5.95 -16.56
N GLN A 347 -2.25 4.68 -16.93
CA GLN A 347 -3.24 3.94 -17.74
C GLN A 347 -4.57 3.82 -17.01
N ARG A 348 -4.56 3.44 -15.74
CA ARG A 348 -5.77 3.34 -14.89
C ARG A 348 -6.48 4.68 -14.72
N ALA A 349 -5.72 5.77 -14.64
CA ALA A 349 -6.24 7.13 -14.51
C ALA A 349 -6.63 7.78 -15.84
N ASN A 350 -6.42 7.11 -16.99
CA ASN A 350 -6.57 7.66 -18.35
C ASN A 350 -5.73 8.94 -18.58
N LEU A 351 -4.52 8.96 -18.03
CA LEU A 351 -3.59 10.10 -18.09
C LEU A 351 -2.37 9.82 -18.97
N VAL A 352 -2.40 8.77 -19.79
CA VAL A 352 -1.37 8.58 -20.83
C VAL A 352 -1.56 9.63 -21.92
N PRO A 353 -0.56 10.48 -22.16
CA PRO A 353 -0.69 11.55 -23.15
C PRO A 353 -0.87 11.03 -24.58
N LYS A 354 -1.39 11.89 -25.48
CA LYS A 354 -1.59 11.56 -26.91
C LYS A 354 -0.29 11.14 -27.62
N GLN A 355 0.87 11.58 -27.13
CA GLN A 355 2.20 11.19 -27.61
C GLN A 355 2.51 9.70 -27.40
N GLY A 356 1.72 9.04 -26.57
CA GLY A 356 1.81 7.60 -26.32
C GLY A 356 2.84 7.20 -25.25
N GLU A 357 2.92 5.90 -25.03
CA GLU A 357 3.71 5.32 -23.93
C GLU A 357 5.22 5.52 -24.09
N ALA A 358 5.74 5.53 -25.31
CA ALA A 358 7.18 5.73 -25.54
C ALA A 358 7.63 7.11 -25.05
N TRP A 359 6.92 8.17 -25.45
CA TRP A 359 7.19 9.53 -24.99
C TRP A 359 7.00 9.64 -23.46
N THR A 360 5.93 9.06 -22.94
CA THR A 360 5.64 9.06 -21.51
C THR A 360 6.78 8.41 -20.72
N SER A 361 7.31 7.30 -21.20
CA SER A 361 8.43 6.59 -20.58
C SER A 361 9.72 7.42 -20.54
N ASP A 362 9.97 8.27 -21.54
CA ASP A 362 11.13 9.18 -21.57
C ASP A 362 10.97 10.38 -20.63
N VAL A 363 9.73 10.77 -20.36
CA VAL A 363 9.41 11.95 -19.53
C VAL A 363 9.30 11.61 -18.05
N LEU A 364 8.73 10.45 -17.70
CA LEU A 364 8.49 10.01 -16.34
C LEU A 364 9.72 10.14 -15.40
N PRO A 365 10.92 9.72 -15.81
CA PRO A 365 12.09 9.80 -14.94
C PRO A 365 12.47 11.22 -14.49
N LYS A 366 12.03 12.24 -15.22
CA LYS A 366 12.28 13.65 -14.87
C LYS A 366 11.55 14.09 -13.59
N PHE A 367 10.55 13.33 -13.17
CA PHE A 367 9.75 13.59 -11.96
C PHE A 367 10.09 12.68 -10.78
N GLN A 368 11.14 11.85 -10.90
CA GLN A 368 11.53 10.89 -9.85
C GLN A 368 11.69 11.53 -8.47
N LEU A 369 12.26 12.74 -8.40
CA LEU A 369 12.48 13.48 -7.17
C LEU A 369 11.17 14.00 -6.51
N ASP A 370 10.09 14.04 -7.27
CA ASP A 370 8.78 14.53 -6.78
C ASP A 370 7.87 13.38 -6.27
N LEU A 371 8.29 12.11 -6.47
CA LEU A 371 7.45 10.96 -6.17
C LEU A 371 7.72 10.40 -4.77
N HIS A 372 6.75 10.47 -3.89
CA HIS A 372 6.73 9.74 -2.62
C HIS A 372 6.07 8.36 -2.78
N THR A 373 5.15 8.24 -3.75
CA THR A 373 4.55 7.00 -4.23
C THR A 373 4.47 7.03 -5.75
N LEU A 374 4.30 5.88 -6.40
CA LEU A 374 4.14 5.83 -7.86
C LEU A 374 2.85 6.50 -8.34
N ASP A 375 1.81 6.53 -7.49
CA ASP A 375 0.53 7.18 -7.82
C ASP A 375 0.63 8.71 -7.85
N ASP A 376 1.63 9.31 -7.18
CA ASP A 376 1.86 10.76 -7.20
C ASP A 376 2.08 11.28 -8.63
N ILE A 377 2.55 10.41 -9.56
CA ILE A 377 2.71 10.74 -10.98
C ILE A 377 1.40 11.13 -11.65
N CYS A 378 0.26 10.58 -11.20
CA CYS A 378 -1.06 10.92 -11.73
C CYS A 378 -1.39 12.39 -11.49
N GLY A 379 -1.06 12.93 -10.31
CA GLY A 379 -1.25 14.33 -10.01
C GLY A 379 -0.35 15.26 -10.85
N ILE A 380 0.84 14.79 -11.24
CA ILE A 380 1.76 15.52 -12.13
C ILE A 380 1.22 15.51 -13.56
N PHE A 381 0.89 14.32 -14.08
CA PHE A 381 0.40 14.16 -15.45
C PHE A 381 -1.00 14.73 -15.66
N ALA A 382 -1.87 14.74 -14.66
CA ALA A 382 -3.14 15.46 -14.73
C ALA A 382 -2.91 16.95 -15.08
N LYS A 383 -1.90 17.59 -14.46
CA LYS A 383 -1.54 18.98 -14.76
C LYS A 383 -0.91 19.17 -16.15
N LEU A 384 -0.27 18.14 -16.69
CA LEU A 384 0.30 18.17 -18.04
C LEU A 384 -0.76 17.92 -19.11
N CYS A 385 -1.68 16.99 -18.87
CA CYS A 385 -2.69 16.55 -19.83
C CYS A 385 -3.98 17.40 -19.77
N ASP A 386 -4.27 18.05 -18.62
CA ASP A 386 -5.44 18.91 -18.49
C ASP A 386 -5.19 20.23 -19.21
N HIS A 387 -6.12 20.60 -20.09
CA HIS A 387 -6.08 21.89 -20.78
C HIS A 387 -6.39 23.07 -19.84
N SER A 388 -6.85 22.80 -18.60
CA SER A 388 -7.23 23.80 -17.60
C SER A 388 -6.29 23.76 -16.39
N ALA A 389 -5.64 24.87 -16.08
CA ALA A 389 -4.94 25.04 -14.82
C ALA A 389 -5.88 25.68 -13.79
N VAL A 390 -6.38 24.90 -12.82
CA VAL A 390 -7.16 25.47 -11.72
C VAL A 390 -6.22 26.28 -10.82
N LEU A 391 -6.52 27.58 -10.67
CA LEU A 391 -5.74 28.48 -9.84
C LEU A 391 -6.01 28.23 -8.36
N THR A 392 -5.00 27.90 -7.59
CA THR A 392 -5.09 27.83 -6.12
C THR A 392 -5.29 29.23 -5.52
N ASP A 393 -5.76 29.33 -4.28
CA ASP A 393 -5.93 30.63 -3.63
C ASP A 393 -4.60 31.37 -3.45
N SER A 394 -3.53 30.66 -3.13
CA SER A 394 -2.17 31.23 -3.06
C SER A 394 -1.66 31.71 -4.43
N ALA A 395 -2.06 31.05 -5.53
CA ALA A 395 -1.76 31.48 -6.88
C ALA A 395 -2.49 32.79 -7.23
N LYS A 396 -3.76 32.93 -6.83
CA LYS A 396 -4.55 34.17 -7.01
C LYS A 396 -3.90 35.38 -6.32
N ASP A 397 -3.20 35.18 -5.20
CA ASP A 397 -2.48 36.27 -4.53
C ASP A 397 -1.25 36.75 -5.32
N VAL A 398 -0.55 35.85 -6.02
CA VAL A 398 0.55 36.22 -6.93
C VAL A 398 0.03 37.08 -8.09
N LEU A 399 -1.17 36.80 -8.60
CA LEU A 399 -1.78 37.57 -9.69
C LEU A 399 -2.09 39.04 -9.30
N LYS A 400 -2.16 39.37 -8.00
CA LYS A 400 -2.34 40.74 -7.50
C LYS A 400 -1.06 41.60 -7.51
N TRP A 401 0.10 41.04 -7.82
CA TRP A 401 1.36 41.79 -7.81
C TRP A 401 1.37 42.87 -8.92
N PRO A 402 1.90 44.09 -8.67
CA PRO A 402 1.70 45.25 -9.57
C PRO A 402 2.20 45.08 -11.00
N LYS A 403 3.24 44.27 -11.23
CA LYS A 403 3.82 44.06 -12.55
C LYS A 403 3.25 42.84 -13.28
N VAL A 404 2.47 42.01 -12.62
CA VAL A 404 1.99 40.74 -13.18
C VAL A 404 1.03 40.92 -14.34
N PRO A 405 0.09 41.88 -14.33
CA PRO A 405 -0.83 42.07 -15.45
C PRO A 405 -0.09 42.19 -16.79
N LYS A 406 0.82 43.19 -16.86
CA LYS A 406 1.54 43.47 -18.10
C LYS A 406 2.53 42.36 -18.48
N LEU A 407 3.13 41.69 -17.48
CA LEU A 407 4.01 40.57 -17.69
C LEU A 407 3.27 39.38 -18.35
N LEU A 408 2.06 39.05 -17.88
CA LEU A 408 1.27 37.96 -18.45
C LEU A 408 0.68 38.30 -19.82
N GLU A 409 0.32 39.58 -20.06
CA GLU A 409 -0.06 40.07 -21.41
C GLU A 409 1.08 39.82 -22.41
N ASP A 410 2.28 40.29 -22.09
CA ASP A 410 3.42 40.15 -22.98
C ASP A 410 3.89 38.69 -23.11
N TRP A 411 3.71 37.87 -22.08
CA TRP A 411 3.89 36.42 -22.15
C TRP A 411 2.92 35.77 -23.12
N THR A 412 1.63 36.05 -23.00
CA THR A 412 0.58 35.52 -23.90
C THR A 412 0.82 35.96 -25.34
N GLU A 413 1.14 37.24 -25.55
CA GLU A 413 1.48 37.77 -26.86
C GLU A 413 2.72 37.09 -27.47
N SER A 414 3.76 36.83 -26.63
CA SER A 414 4.94 36.10 -27.07
C SER A 414 4.63 34.67 -27.50
N LEU A 415 3.72 33.99 -26.79
CA LEU A 415 3.25 32.65 -27.18
C LEU A 415 2.48 32.70 -28.49
N LEU A 416 1.57 33.67 -28.65
CA LEU A 416 0.80 33.84 -29.88
C LEU A 416 1.71 34.09 -31.09
N ASN A 417 2.77 34.88 -30.91
CA ASN A 417 3.76 35.14 -31.96
C ASN A 417 4.62 33.93 -32.34
N THR A 418 4.53 32.80 -31.61
CA THR A 418 5.15 31.53 -32.05
C THR A 418 4.30 30.79 -33.08
N LEU A 419 3.05 31.16 -33.24
CA LEU A 419 2.14 30.62 -34.24
C LEU A 419 2.27 31.43 -35.53
N SER A 420 2.22 30.75 -36.69
CA SER A 420 2.06 31.44 -37.97
C SER A 420 0.64 31.98 -38.07
N ASP A 421 0.45 33.11 -38.76
CA ASP A 421 -0.87 33.66 -39.05
C ASP A 421 -1.68 32.62 -39.85
N VAL A 422 -2.70 32.08 -39.21
CA VAL A 422 -3.63 31.12 -39.80
C VAL A 422 -5.04 31.66 -39.67
N ASP A 423 -5.72 31.81 -40.79
CA ASP A 423 -7.11 32.26 -40.84
C ASP A 423 -8.02 31.20 -40.19
N VAL A 424 -8.72 31.59 -39.15
CA VAL A 424 -9.73 30.72 -38.48
C VAL A 424 -11.08 30.98 -39.11
N THR A 425 -11.46 30.17 -40.06
CA THR A 425 -12.86 30.16 -40.55
C THR A 425 -13.74 29.49 -39.51
N LEU A 426 -14.51 30.29 -38.76
CA LEU A 426 -15.48 29.76 -37.79
C LEU A 426 -16.63 29.06 -38.53
N THR A 427 -16.59 27.75 -38.64
CA THR A 427 -17.59 26.95 -39.37
C THR A 427 -18.93 26.78 -38.62
N GLN A 428 -19.02 27.19 -37.34
CA GLN A 428 -20.26 27.18 -36.55
C GLN A 428 -20.41 28.43 -35.67
N PRO A 429 -20.86 29.57 -36.22
CA PRO A 429 -21.01 30.81 -35.47
C PRO A 429 -22.09 30.74 -34.39
N GLU A 430 -23.07 29.81 -34.46
CA GLU A 430 -24.21 29.73 -33.56
C GLU A 430 -23.86 29.37 -32.11
N ALA A 431 -22.84 28.58 -31.87
CA ALA A 431 -22.41 28.22 -30.51
C ALA A 431 -21.60 29.33 -29.82
N ALA A 432 -20.98 30.20 -30.58
CA ALA A 432 -20.24 31.38 -30.11
C ALA A 432 -21.04 32.69 -30.28
N SER A 433 -22.16 32.65 -30.99
CA SER A 433 -22.92 33.84 -31.45
C SER A 433 -23.46 34.75 -30.35
N ALA A 434 -23.72 34.20 -29.14
CA ALA A 434 -24.10 35.00 -28.00
C ALA A 434 -23.00 35.94 -27.50
N TYR A 435 -21.71 35.54 -27.71
CA TYR A 435 -20.52 36.25 -27.24
C TYR A 435 -19.75 36.95 -28.36
N LEU A 436 -19.92 36.47 -29.62
CA LEU A 436 -19.25 36.99 -30.78
C LEU A 436 -20.11 37.92 -31.65
N LYS A 437 -21.18 38.47 -31.11
CA LYS A 437 -22.12 39.36 -31.82
C LYS A 437 -21.48 40.59 -32.49
N HIS A 438 -20.26 40.90 -32.17
CA HIS A 438 -19.50 42.04 -32.68
C HIS A 438 -18.32 41.64 -33.56
N PHE A 439 -18.13 40.37 -33.88
CA PHE A 439 -17.12 39.91 -34.80
C PHE A 439 -17.62 40.02 -36.24
N ASP A 440 -16.81 40.70 -37.07
CA ASP A 440 -17.03 40.71 -38.51
C ASP A 440 -16.68 39.32 -39.07
N GLN A 441 -17.62 38.67 -39.75
CA GLN A 441 -17.59 37.22 -39.98
C GLN A 441 -16.59 36.77 -41.05
N GLU A 442 -15.83 37.64 -41.70
CA GLU A 442 -15.11 37.27 -42.91
C GLU A 442 -13.60 37.00 -42.75
N THR A 443 -12.94 37.50 -41.66
CA THR A 443 -11.48 37.29 -41.48
C THR A 443 -11.07 37.46 -40.01
N THR A 444 -11.20 36.41 -39.21
CA THR A 444 -10.74 36.47 -37.83
C THR A 444 -9.66 35.42 -37.59
N THR A 445 -8.45 35.87 -37.29
CA THR A 445 -7.36 34.96 -36.91
C THR A 445 -7.60 34.44 -35.51
N TYR A 446 -7.04 33.28 -35.18
CA TYR A 446 -7.04 32.75 -33.82
C TYR A 446 -6.49 33.75 -32.79
N ILE A 447 -5.48 34.51 -33.20
CA ILE A 447 -4.82 35.58 -32.44
C ILE A 447 -5.82 36.69 -32.10
N ASP A 448 -6.58 37.19 -33.10
CA ASP A 448 -7.55 38.27 -32.89
C ASP A 448 -8.69 37.83 -31.96
N LEU A 449 -9.10 36.58 -32.05
CA LEU A 449 -10.10 36.04 -31.16
C LEU A 449 -9.61 35.99 -29.71
N ILE A 450 -8.38 35.55 -29.43
CA ILE A 450 -7.79 35.55 -28.10
C ILE A 450 -7.70 36.99 -27.55
N ARG A 451 -7.21 37.96 -28.36
CA ARG A 451 -7.14 39.38 -27.99
C ARG A 451 -8.53 39.95 -27.67
N TYR A 452 -9.54 39.59 -28.45
CA TYR A 452 -10.92 40.01 -28.18
C TYR A 452 -11.42 39.46 -26.86
N LEU A 453 -11.24 38.17 -26.57
CA LEU A 453 -11.65 37.56 -25.29
C LEU A 453 -10.95 38.23 -24.10
N GLU A 454 -9.68 38.59 -24.21
CA GLU A 454 -8.95 39.36 -23.20
C GLU A 454 -9.58 40.72 -22.89
N GLN A 455 -10.13 41.40 -23.88
CA GLN A 455 -10.68 42.73 -23.74
C GLN A 455 -12.17 42.73 -23.29
N VAL A 456 -12.98 41.83 -23.83
CA VAL A 456 -14.43 41.84 -23.66
C VAL A 456 -14.88 41.11 -22.39
N VAL A 457 -14.30 39.96 -22.08
CA VAL A 457 -14.73 39.17 -20.93
C VAL A 457 -14.65 39.94 -19.60
N PRO A 458 -13.63 40.75 -19.32
CA PRO A 458 -13.54 41.52 -18.08
C PRO A 458 -14.57 42.68 -17.99
N THR A 459 -15.10 43.16 -19.11
CA THR A 459 -15.95 44.34 -19.17
C THR A 459 -17.46 44.00 -19.35
N ASP A 460 -17.77 42.79 -19.78
CA ASP A 460 -19.15 42.35 -20.00
C ASP A 460 -19.71 41.64 -18.73
N PRO A 461 -20.75 42.17 -18.08
CA PRO A 461 -21.38 41.56 -16.91
C PRO A 461 -21.95 40.14 -17.16
N HIS A 462 -22.27 39.80 -18.40
CA HIS A 462 -22.73 38.48 -18.79
C HIS A 462 -21.55 37.49 -18.89
N ALA A 463 -20.43 37.94 -19.49
CA ALA A 463 -19.21 37.16 -19.61
C ALA A 463 -18.55 36.93 -18.23
N GLN A 464 -18.62 37.90 -17.32
CA GLN A 464 -18.14 37.77 -15.94
C GLN A 464 -18.84 36.67 -15.13
N LYS A 465 -20.05 36.29 -15.49
CA LYS A 465 -20.78 35.16 -14.88
C LYS A 465 -20.38 33.81 -15.45
N MET A 466 -19.61 33.79 -16.53
CA MET A 466 -19.09 32.55 -17.07
C MET A 466 -18.02 32.02 -16.12
N LEU A 467 -18.28 30.85 -15.57
CA LEU A 467 -17.30 30.10 -14.78
C LEU A 467 -16.11 29.73 -15.69
N PRO A 468 -14.91 29.59 -15.12
CA PRO A 468 -13.69 29.17 -15.84
C PRO A 468 -13.87 27.99 -16.79
N ALA A 469 -14.65 26.99 -16.36
CA ALA A 469 -14.95 25.82 -17.18
C ALA A 469 -15.61 26.16 -18.52
N THR A 470 -16.45 27.18 -18.58
CA THR A 470 -17.14 27.59 -19.80
C THR A 470 -16.18 28.31 -20.77
N LEU A 471 -15.22 29.06 -20.25
CA LEU A 471 -14.18 29.67 -21.07
C LEU A 471 -13.29 28.61 -21.72
N TYR A 472 -12.85 27.60 -20.97
CA TYR A 472 -12.08 26.50 -21.53
C TYR A 472 -12.86 25.73 -22.59
N GLN A 473 -14.14 25.42 -22.32
CA GLN A 473 -15.01 24.77 -23.32
C GLN A 473 -15.17 25.59 -24.60
N LEU A 474 -15.23 26.92 -24.49
CA LEU A 474 -15.27 27.80 -25.66
C LEU A 474 -13.95 27.76 -26.44
N LEU A 475 -12.82 27.88 -25.74
CA LEU A 475 -11.49 27.80 -26.36
C LEU A 475 -11.24 26.42 -26.99
N ASP A 476 -11.70 25.35 -26.39
CA ASP A 476 -11.62 24.01 -26.97
C ASP A 476 -12.47 23.86 -28.24
N LYS A 477 -13.69 24.39 -28.24
CA LYS A 477 -14.52 24.41 -29.45
C LYS A 477 -13.88 25.22 -30.58
N ILE A 478 -13.32 26.40 -30.26
CA ILE A 478 -12.61 27.23 -31.23
C ILE A 478 -11.40 26.47 -31.80
N THR A 479 -10.62 25.83 -30.93
CA THR A 479 -9.46 25.02 -31.36
C THR A 479 -9.88 23.84 -32.25
N GLN A 480 -11.01 23.18 -31.94
CA GLN A 480 -11.55 22.06 -32.75
C GLN A 480 -12.10 22.50 -34.10
N THR A 481 -12.52 23.76 -34.26
CA THR A 481 -12.99 24.32 -35.52
C THR A 481 -11.88 24.99 -36.35
N ALA A 482 -10.67 25.10 -35.79
CA ALA A 482 -9.50 25.61 -36.51
C ALA A 482 -9.10 24.68 -37.66
N ASP A 483 -8.41 25.24 -38.66
CA ASP A 483 -7.89 24.41 -39.74
C ASP A 483 -6.81 23.42 -39.24
N GLU A 484 -6.50 22.42 -40.06
CA GLU A 484 -5.55 21.36 -39.72
C GLU A 484 -4.14 21.94 -39.44
N SER A 485 -3.75 23.00 -40.13
CA SER A 485 -2.44 23.66 -39.94
C SER A 485 -2.31 24.29 -38.54
N LEU A 486 -3.33 25.04 -38.10
CA LEU A 486 -3.34 25.64 -36.76
C LEU A 486 -3.45 24.58 -35.69
N GLN A 487 -4.26 23.55 -35.90
CA GLN A 487 -4.34 22.42 -34.93
C GLN A 487 -2.99 21.77 -34.73
N VAL A 488 -2.22 21.52 -35.79
CA VAL A 488 -0.85 20.98 -35.72
C VAL A 488 0.06 21.90 -34.96
N GLN A 489 -0.01 23.23 -35.19
CA GLN A 489 0.83 24.21 -34.49
C GLN A 489 0.48 24.29 -32.99
N LEU A 490 -0.81 24.24 -32.63
CA LEU A 490 -1.27 24.28 -31.25
C LEU A 490 -0.89 23.03 -30.45
N GLU A 491 -0.68 21.90 -31.11
CA GLU A 491 -0.20 20.66 -30.52
C GLU A 491 1.35 20.58 -30.40
N GLN A 492 2.10 21.55 -30.98
CA GLN A 492 3.55 21.64 -30.82
C GLN A 492 3.93 22.07 -29.40
N TYR A 493 5.18 21.83 -29.05
CA TYR A 493 5.77 22.18 -27.76
C TYR A 493 6.77 23.34 -27.95
N LEU A 494 6.85 24.17 -26.91
CA LEU A 494 7.81 25.27 -26.93
C LEU A 494 9.22 24.71 -26.79
N ASP A 495 10.09 24.96 -27.79
CA ASP A 495 11.47 24.53 -27.68
C ASP A 495 12.23 25.33 -26.61
N PRO A 496 13.33 24.76 -26.06
CA PRO A 496 14.08 25.38 -24.97
C PRO A 496 14.65 26.75 -25.26
N ASP A 497 15.07 27.01 -26.51
CA ASP A 497 15.71 28.27 -26.92
C ASP A 497 14.68 29.37 -27.11
N THR A 498 13.54 29.04 -27.69
CA THR A 498 12.38 29.94 -27.77
C THR A 498 11.87 30.32 -26.38
N TYR A 499 11.71 29.36 -25.46
CA TYR A 499 11.35 29.67 -24.07
C TYR A 499 12.36 30.64 -23.41
N LEU A 500 13.66 30.36 -23.54
CA LEU A 500 14.70 31.21 -22.97
C LEU A 500 14.73 32.60 -23.62
N GLY A 501 14.46 32.69 -24.92
CA GLY A 501 14.32 33.93 -25.66
C GLY A 501 13.19 34.79 -25.11
N ILE A 502 12.00 34.22 -24.95
CA ILE A 502 10.84 34.90 -24.39
C ILE A 502 11.11 35.33 -22.95
N ALA A 503 11.62 34.45 -22.10
CA ALA A 503 11.92 34.77 -20.70
C ALA A 503 12.93 35.94 -20.60
N LYS A 504 13.95 35.98 -21.44
CA LYS A 504 14.93 37.06 -21.52
C LYS A 504 14.32 38.37 -21.99
N LEU A 505 13.44 38.32 -23.00
CA LEU A 505 12.69 39.48 -23.48
C LEU A 505 11.84 40.09 -22.36
N LEU A 506 11.05 39.29 -21.67
CA LEU A 506 10.22 39.74 -20.56
C LEU A 506 11.05 40.32 -19.41
N GLN A 507 12.21 39.71 -19.10
CA GLN A 507 13.13 40.23 -18.10
C GLN A 507 13.63 41.64 -18.47
N GLN A 508 13.99 41.87 -19.73
CA GLN A 508 14.46 43.15 -20.21
C GLN A 508 13.34 44.21 -20.24
N THR A 509 12.17 43.85 -20.78
CA THR A 509 11.04 44.76 -20.95
C THR A 509 10.48 45.23 -19.59
N HIS A 510 10.35 44.34 -18.62
CA HIS A 510 9.72 44.67 -17.33
C HIS A 510 10.73 44.99 -16.22
N GLY A 511 12.03 44.79 -16.45
CA GLY A 511 13.06 45.00 -15.45
C GLY A 511 12.86 44.04 -14.23
N VAL A 512 12.36 42.83 -14.45
CA VAL A 512 12.09 41.79 -13.43
C VAL A 512 13.03 40.62 -13.61
N LYS A 513 13.32 39.86 -12.53
CA LYS A 513 14.15 38.66 -12.57
C LYS A 513 13.84 37.75 -11.39
N GLY A 514 14.33 36.52 -11.46
CA GLY A 514 14.16 35.57 -10.39
C GLY A 514 12.68 35.37 -10.05
N LYS A 515 12.30 35.49 -8.78
CA LYS A 515 10.96 35.23 -8.29
C LYS A 515 9.88 36.10 -8.98
N ASP A 516 10.18 37.37 -9.22
CA ASP A 516 9.24 38.33 -9.81
C ASP A 516 8.92 38.05 -11.28
N LEU A 517 9.78 37.33 -11.98
CA LEU A 517 9.56 36.86 -13.35
C LEU A 517 8.88 35.50 -13.35
N PHE A 518 9.48 34.51 -12.65
CA PHE A 518 9.12 33.13 -12.84
C PHE A 518 7.89 32.69 -12.02
N MET A 519 7.58 33.37 -10.91
CA MET A 519 6.42 33.03 -10.09
C MET A 519 5.08 33.32 -10.82
N PRO A 520 4.88 34.51 -11.41
CA PRO A 520 3.68 34.78 -12.21
C PRO A 520 3.51 33.82 -13.40
N LEU A 521 4.59 33.53 -14.11
CA LEU A 521 4.55 32.58 -15.24
C LEU A 521 4.21 31.17 -14.76
N ARG A 522 4.75 30.75 -13.62
CA ARG A 522 4.43 29.46 -13.01
C ARG A 522 2.95 29.36 -12.63
N VAL A 523 2.41 30.41 -12.02
CA VAL A 523 1.00 30.49 -11.69
C VAL A 523 0.13 30.40 -12.94
N ALA A 524 0.48 31.12 -13.98
CA ALA A 524 -0.28 31.08 -15.24
C ALA A 524 -0.24 29.69 -15.90
N ILE A 525 0.89 28.99 -15.85
CA ILE A 525 1.10 27.71 -16.54
C ILE A 525 0.63 26.52 -15.71
N LEU A 526 0.92 26.50 -14.40
CA LEU A 526 0.69 25.35 -13.52
C LEU A 526 -0.46 25.53 -12.52
N GLY A 527 -1.06 26.73 -12.46
CA GLY A 527 -2.15 27.04 -11.53
C GLY A 527 -1.72 27.23 -10.07
N ASN A 528 -0.44 27.06 -9.73
CA ASN A 528 0.10 27.24 -8.39
C ASN A 528 1.52 27.84 -8.42
N HIS A 529 2.05 28.22 -7.25
CA HIS A 529 3.37 28.81 -7.10
C HIS A 529 4.49 27.78 -6.82
N GLU A 530 4.14 26.51 -6.67
CA GLU A 530 5.03 25.37 -6.44
C GLU A 530 4.86 24.32 -7.56
N GLY A 531 5.82 23.44 -7.71
CA GLY A 531 5.75 22.32 -8.65
C GLY A 531 6.95 22.26 -9.60
N MET A 532 6.76 21.59 -10.74
CA MET A 532 7.82 21.27 -11.69
C MET A 532 8.56 22.52 -12.20
N ASP A 533 9.77 22.32 -12.72
CA ASP A 533 10.52 23.36 -13.39
C ASP A 533 9.74 23.97 -14.55
N LEU A 534 9.74 25.30 -14.64
CA LEU A 534 8.92 26.02 -15.61
C LEU A 534 9.37 25.79 -17.05
N LYS A 535 10.67 25.69 -17.27
CA LYS A 535 11.23 25.36 -18.59
C LYS A 535 10.75 23.97 -19.02
N MET A 536 10.78 23.00 -18.11
CA MET A 536 10.29 21.66 -18.36
C MET A 536 8.79 21.65 -18.61
N ALA A 537 8.01 22.42 -17.83
CA ALA A 537 6.57 22.54 -18.05
C ALA A 537 6.24 23.04 -19.46
N CYS A 538 6.93 24.08 -19.94
CA CYS A 538 6.74 24.62 -21.30
C CYS A 538 7.10 23.62 -22.41
N GLN A 539 8.05 22.72 -22.15
CA GLN A 539 8.42 21.65 -23.09
C GLN A 539 7.44 20.45 -23.09
N LEU A 540 6.64 20.30 -22.07
CA LEU A 540 5.73 19.17 -21.89
C LEU A 540 4.25 19.52 -22.11
N ILE A 541 3.93 20.82 -22.05
CA ILE A 541 2.58 21.32 -22.27
C ILE A 541 2.50 21.88 -23.70
N PRO A 542 1.54 21.45 -24.53
CA PRO A 542 1.35 22.00 -25.87
C PRO A 542 1.15 23.53 -25.87
N ILE A 543 1.64 24.22 -26.88
CA ILE A 543 1.56 25.68 -27.01
C ILE A 543 0.11 26.17 -26.88
N GLY A 544 -0.85 25.48 -27.51
CA GLY A 544 -2.26 25.82 -27.39
C GLY A 544 -2.78 25.75 -25.95
N SER A 545 -2.31 24.78 -25.17
CA SER A 545 -2.64 24.68 -23.74
C SER A 545 -1.95 25.77 -22.91
N LEU A 546 -0.70 26.13 -23.22
CA LEU A 546 0.00 27.26 -22.58
C LEU A 546 -0.75 28.57 -22.80
N ILE A 547 -1.18 28.85 -24.03
CA ILE A 547 -1.97 30.05 -24.39
C ILE A 547 -3.29 30.06 -23.60
N LYS A 548 -4.05 28.96 -23.60
CA LYS A 548 -5.32 28.85 -22.86
C LYS A 548 -5.14 29.12 -21.37
N ARG A 549 -4.08 28.57 -20.76
CA ARG A 549 -3.78 28.74 -19.33
C ARG A 549 -3.36 30.18 -18.99
N ALA A 550 -2.52 30.77 -19.84
CA ALA A 550 -2.11 32.17 -19.69
C ALA A 550 -3.32 33.12 -19.79
N LEU A 551 -4.17 32.91 -20.79
CA LEU A 551 -5.41 33.68 -20.97
C LEU A 551 -6.36 33.54 -19.77
N TYR A 552 -6.52 32.32 -19.24
CA TYR A 552 -7.34 32.10 -18.05
C TYR A 552 -6.80 32.86 -16.83
N ALA A 553 -5.49 32.85 -16.60
CA ALA A 553 -4.87 33.61 -15.52
C ALA A 553 -5.10 35.13 -15.68
N LEU A 554 -4.95 35.67 -16.90
CA LEU A 554 -5.21 37.07 -17.23
C LEU A 554 -6.66 37.47 -16.96
N ILE A 555 -7.63 36.70 -17.45
CA ILE A 555 -9.06 36.98 -17.25
C ILE A 555 -9.41 36.91 -15.77
N THR A 556 -8.94 35.90 -15.03
CA THR A 556 -9.17 35.77 -13.59
C THR A 556 -8.64 36.98 -12.83
N MET A 557 -7.44 37.43 -13.16
CA MET A 557 -6.83 38.62 -12.57
C MET A 557 -7.65 39.89 -12.80
N ARG A 558 -8.08 40.13 -14.06
CA ARG A 558 -8.88 41.31 -14.41
C ARG A 558 -10.26 41.29 -13.72
N LEU A 559 -10.88 40.12 -13.58
CA LEU A 559 -12.12 39.96 -12.81
C LEU A 559 -11.92 40.28 -11.33
N GLN A 560 -10.80 39.90 -10.74
CA GLN A 560 -10.47 40.25 -9.35
C GLN A 560 -10.26 41.76 -9.16
N GLN A 561 -9.62 42.43 -10.13
CA GLN A 561 -9.42 43.88 -10.10
C GLN A 561 -10.72 44.66 -10.28
N ALA A 562 -11.67 44.16 -11.07
CA ALA A 562 -12.98 44.76 -11.26
C ALA A 562 -13.92 44.59 -10.03
N ALA A 563 -13.65 43.59 -9.17
CA ALA A 563 -14.41 43.30 -7.96
C ALA A 563 -13.85 43.99 -6.68
N SER A 564 -12.64 44.56 -6.77
CA SER A 564 -11.98 45.32 -5.70
C SER A 564 -12.15 46.81 -5.91
#